data_e1ce174e16c022b0be374121635c1872
#
_entry.id   e1ce174e16c022b0be374121635c1872
#
_cell.length_a   1.000
_cell.length_b   1.000
_cell.length_c   1.000
_cell.angle_alpha   90.00
_cell.angle_beta   90.00
_cell.angle_gamma   90.00
#
_symmetry.space_group_name_H-M   'P 1'
#
loop_
_entity.id
_entity.type
_entity.pdbx_description
1 polymer ?
#
loop_
_entity_poly.entity_id
_entity_poly.type
_entity_poly.pdbx_seq_one_letter_code
_entity_poly.pdbx_strand_id
1 'polypeptide(L)'
;MYSNKTIVDILKYLNNNINTKISIDEISKIFMYDKAYLMRLFKKELNITIIDYVNSVRIYNSIKQLKSDSNLLHISLSNGFNSLEYFSETFKNIIGVNPSTFRKFLKLDRSITLDEFVECTNSMSNLNIFINRIDKYIKNVKTNSNYKKVLTIFK
;
A
#
# COMPACT_ATOMS: atom_id res chain seq x y z
N MET A 1 -0.37 18.17 17.61
CA MET A 1 0.16 18.97 16.49
C MET A 1 1.48 18.45 15.93
N TYR A 2 2.47 18.26 16.78
CA TYR A 2 3.75 17.69 16.33
C TYR A 2 3.62 16.27 15.76
N SER A 3 2.78 15.42 16.37
CA SER A 3 2.56 14.06 15.90
C SER A 3 2.00 14.01 14.48
N ASN A 4 1.06 14.87 14.14
CA ASN A 4 0.47 14.91 12.81
C ASN A 4 1.50 15.30 11.74
N LYS A 5 2.35 16.27 12.03
CA LYS A 5 3.44 16.65 11.12
C LYS A 5 4.43 15.51 10.95
N THR A 6 4.82 14.86 12.04
CA THR A 6 5.74 13.73 12.01
C THR A 6 5.16 12.60 11.15
N ILE A 7 3.87 12.29 11.30
CA ILE A 7 3.21 11.26 10.50
C ILE A 7 3.22 11.63 9.01
N VAL A 8 2.93 12.86 8.66
CA VAL A 8 2.97 13.32 7.26
C VAL A 8 4.38 13.17 6.69
N ASP A 9 5.40 13.53 7.45
CA ASP A 9 6.78 13.40 7.03
C ASP A 9 7.20 11.93 6.86
N ILE A 10 6.76 11.05 7.75
CA ILE A 10 6.98 9.61 7.62
C ILE A 10 6.27 9.06 6.38
N LEU A 11 5.02 9.42 6.15
CA LEU A 11 4.27 9.00 4.96
C LEU A 11 4.99 9.44 3.68
N LYS A 12 5.48 10.66 3.66
CA LYS A 12 6.23 11.19 2.51
C LYS A 12 7.52 10.39 2.28
N TYR A 13 8.24 10.09 3.35
CA TYR A 13 9.45 9.26 3.27
C TYR A 13 9.12 7.87 2.73
N LEU A 14 8.09 7.21 3.27
CA LEU A 14 7.67 5.89 2.84
C LEU A 14 7.28 5.87 1.36
N ASN A 15 6.52 6.86 0.93
CA ASN A 15 6.06 6.93 -0.46
C ASN A 15 7.18 7.21 -1.44
N ASN A 16 8.16 8.03 -1.04
CA ASN A 16 9.33 8.30 -1.87
C ASN A 16 10.27 7.10 -2.00
N ASN A 17 10.19 6.15 -1.07
CA ASN A 17 11.04 4.96 -1.03
C ASN A 17 10.26 3.66 -1.19
N ILE A 18 9.03 3.74 -1.67
CA ILE A 18 8.10 2.61 -1.65
C ILE A 18 8.59 1.40 -2.45
N ASN A 19 9.36 1.63 -3.51
CA ASN A 19 9.87 0.57 -4.37
C ASN A 19 11.25 0.06 -3.94
N THR A 20 11.77 0.55 -2.82
CA THR A 20 13.06 0.13 -2.29
C THR A 20 12.88 -0.55 -0.94
N LYS A 21 13.97 -1.09 -0.40
CA LYS A 21 13.93 -1.70 0.93
C LYS A 21 13.61 -0.64 1.98
N ILE A 22 12.62 -0.91 2.82
CA ILE A 22 12.23 -0.04 3.94
C ILE A 22 12.54 -0.76 5.23
N SER A 23 13.23 -0.07 6.15
CA SER A 23 13.64 -0.60 7.45
C SER A 23 13.16 0.35 8.55
N ILE A 24 12.57 -0.22 9.60
CA ILE A 24 12.15 0.54 10.78
C ILE A 24 13.37 1.14 11.48
N ASP A 25 14.50 0.44 11.50
CA ASP A 25 15.75 0.96 12.06
C ASP A 25 16.20 2.23 11.35
N GLU A 26 16.12 2.24 10.04
CA GLU A 26 16.51 3.39 9.24
C GLU A 26 15.57 4.57 9.46
N ILE A 27 14.27 4.33 9.50
CA ILE A 27 13.26 5.36 9.78
C ILE A 27 13.49 5.95 11.18
N SER A 28 13.77 5.10 12.16
CA SER A 28 14.08 5.52 13.52
C SER A 28 15.27 6.48 13.57
N LYS A 29 16.32 6.19 12.81
CA LYS A 29 17.51 7.04 12.72
C LYS A 29 17.21 8.37 12.03
N ILE A 30 16.48 8.34 10.92
CA ILE A 30 16.15 9.53 10.12
C ILE A 30 15.30 10.49 10.93
N PHE A 31 14.28 10.00 11.61
CA PHE A 31 13.33 10.83 12.36
C PHE A 31 13.74 11.05 13.83
N MET A 32 14.82 10.41 14.26
CA MET A 32 15.37 10.56 15.63
C MET A 32 14.36 10.17 16.71
N TYR A 33 13.60 9.11 16.47
CA TYR A 33 12.67 8.53 17.43
C TYR A 33 13.00 7.06 17.69
N ASP A 34 12.68 6.60 18.88
CA ASP A 34 12.76 5.18 19.21
C ASP A 34 11.79 4.36 18.33
N LYS A 35 12.22 3.16 17.90
CA LYS A 35 11.42 2.29 17.03
C LYS A 35 10.04 1.99 17.61
N ALA A 36 10.00 1.61 18.89
CA ALA A 36 8.74 1.29 19.54
C ALA A 36 7.79 2.49 19.57
N TYR A 37 8.33 3.68 19.79
CA TYR A 37 7.54 4.91 19.78
C TYR A 37 6.98 5.19 18.38
N LEU A 38 7.80 5.07 17.34
CA LEU A 38 7.36 5.27 15.95
C LEU A 38 6.25 4.30 15.56
N MET A 39 6.42 3.03 15.90
CA MET A 39 5.42 2.01 15.60
C MET A 39 4.09 2.29 16.30
N ARG A 40 4.13 2.67 17.58
CA ARG A 40 2.93 3.04 18.33
C ARG A 40 2.26 4.30 17.76
N LEU A 41 3.05 5.31 17.47
CA LEU A 41 2.55 6.57 16.93
C LEU A 41 1.84 6.35 15.58
N PHE A 42 2.48 5.62 14.68
CA PHE A 42 1.93 5.32 13.38
C PHE A 42 0.62 4.54 13.49
N LYS A 43 0.60 3.50 14.31
CA LYS A 43 -0.61 2.68 14.56
C LYS A 43 -1.72 3.51 15.19
N LYS A 44 -1.39 4.39 16.13
CA LYS A 44 -2.36 5.28 16.77
C LYS A 44 -3.01 6.24 15.78
N GLU A 45 -2.21 6.84 14.90
CA GLU A 45 -2.68 7.88 13.97
C GLU A 45 -3.39 7.30 12.75
N LEU A 46 -2.90 6.18 12.20
CA LEU A 46 -3.42 5.61 10.97
C LEU A 46 -4.23 4.32 11.16
N ASN A 47 -4.21 3.76 12.36
CA ASN A 47 -4.89 2.51 12.69
C ASN A 47 -4.37 1.29 11.90
N ILE A 48 -3.20 1.40 11.29
CA ILE A 48 -2.49 0.30 10.64
C ILE A 48 -1.00 0.39 10.98
N THR A 49 -0.28 -0.71 10.84
CA THR A 49 1.17 -0.72 11.06
C THR A 49 1.90 -0.10 9.86
N ILE A 50 3.17 0.29 10.07
CA ILE A 50 4.02 0.78 8.98
C ILE A 50 4.14 -0.26 7.88
N ILE A 51 4.36 -1.54 8.24
CA ILE A 51 4.50 -2.64 7.28
C ILE A 51 3.21 -2.83 6.49
N ASP A 52 2.05 -2.81 7.15
CA ASP A 52 0.76 -2.94 6.48
C ASP A 52 0.53 -1.78 5.52
N TYR A 53 0.89 -0.57 5.92
CA TYR A 53 0.81 0.61 5.04
C TYR A 53 1.67 0.42 3.79
N VAL A 54 2.95 0.08 3.98
CA VAL A 54 3.90 -0.11 2.88
C VAL A 54 3.41 -1.20 1.93
N ASN A 55 3.00 -2.34 2.47
CA ASN A 55 2.50 -3.45 1.65
C ASN A 55 1.24 -3.07 0.89
N SER A 56 0.33 -2.35 1.53
CA SER A 56 -0.92 -1.92 0.88
C SER A 56 -0.67 -0.96 -0.27
N VAL A 57 0.25 -0.02 -0.12
CA VAL A 57 0.63 0.91 -1.20
C VAL A 57 1.30 0.14 -2.35
N ARG A 58 2.21 -0.78 -2.03
CA ARG A 58 2.89 -1.61 -3.03
C ARG A 58 1.89 -2.46 -3.82
N ILE A 59 0.94 -3.07 -3.14
CA ILE A 59 -0.13 -3.86 -3.79
C ILE A 59 -0.99 -2.96 -4.67
N TYR A 60 -1.40 -1.80 -4.17
CA TYR A 60 -2.18 -0.85 -4.96
C TYR A 60 -1.44 -0.45 -6.25
N ASN A 61 -0.16 -0.13 -6.13
CA ASN A 61 0.66 0.25 -7.30
C ASN A 61 0.82 -0.91 -8.29
N SER A 62 0.87 -2.15 -7.81
CA SER A 62 1.01 -3.33 -8.67
C SER A 62 -0.22 -3.59 -9.55
N ILE A 63 -1.40 -3.15 -9.13
CA ILE A 63 -2.65 -3.45 -9.83
C ILE A 63 -2.63 -2.90 -11.26
N LYS A 64 -2.10 -1.70 -11.47
CA LYS A 64 -1.98 -1.11 -12.81
C LYS A 64 -1.12 -1.98 -13.72
N GLN A 65 -0.06 -2.56 -13.19
CA GLN A 65 0.86 -3.42 -13.93
C GLN A 65 0.25 -4.79 -14.25
N LEU A 66 -0.70 -5.25 -13.43
CA LEU A 66 -1.39 -6.51 -13.71
C LEU A 66 -2.23 -6.46 -14.99
N LYS A 67 -2.58 -5.29 -15.46
CA LYS A 67 -3.27 -5.12 -16.74
C LYS A 67 -2.34 -5.38 -17.94
N SER A 68 -1.04 -5.30 -17.75
CA SER A 68 -0.03 -5.57 -18.78
C SER A 68 0.28 -7.06 -18.85
N ASP A 69 1.12 -7.45 -19.81
CA ASP A 69 1.60 -8.82 -19.96
C ASP A 69 2.92 -9.08 -19.22
N SER A 70 3.40 -8.13 -18.42
CA SER A 70 4.60 -8.31 -17.60
C SER A 70 4.44 -9.51 -16.67
N ASN A 71 5.50 -10.29 -16.48
CA ASN A 71 5.42 -11.44 -15.60
C ASN A 71 5.31 -10.98 -14.12
N LEU A 72 4.72 -11.85 -13.30
CA LEU A 72 4.44 -11.52 -11.90
C LEU A 72 5.72 -11.31 -11.08
N LEU A 73 6.79 -12.02 -11.39
CA LEU A 73 8.07 -11.82 -10.72
C LEU A 73 8.58 -10.39 -10.94
N HIS A 74 8.56 -9.94 -12.20
CA HIS A 74 8.97 -8.57 -12.52
C HIS A 74 8.12 -7.54 -11.80
N ILE A 75 6.79 -7.74 -11.78
CA ILE A 75 5.86 -6.85 -11.07
C ILE A 75 6.18 -6.82 -9.58
N SER A 76 6.42 -7.98 -8.97
CA SER A 76 6.72 -8.05 -7.54
C SER A 76 8.00 -7.28 -7.19
N LEU A 77 9.06 -7.50 -7.93
CA LEU A 77 10.36 -6.86 -7.67
C LEU A 77 10.30 -5.35 -7.93
N SER A 78 9.64 -4.92 -9.00
CA SER A 78 9.52 -3.49 -9.33
C SER A 78 8.67 -2.70 -8.33
N ASN A 79 7.85 -3.39 -7.54
CA ASN A 79 7.05 -2.76 -6.48
C ASN A 79 7.68 -2.91 -5.08
N GLY A 80 8.94 -3.34 -4.99
CA GLY A 80 9.69 -3.37 -3.74
C GLY A 80 9.57 -4.67 -2.94
N PHE A 81 8.92 -5.70 -3.46
CA PHE A 81 8.87 -7.00 -2.81
C PHE A 81 10.17 -7.79 -3.07
N ASN A 82 10.59 -8.57 -2.09
CA ASN A 82 11.82 -9.36 -2.21
C ASN A 82 11.64 -10.65 -2.99
N SER A 83 10.42 -11.15 -3.09
CA SER A 83 10.12 -12.41 -3.77
C SER A 83 8.71 -12.42 -4.32
N LEU A 84 8.50 -13.27 -5.33
CA LEU A 84 7.17 -13.50 -5.88
C LEU A 84 6.24 -14.13 -4.84
N GLU A 85 6.75 -15.04 -4.02
CA GLU A 85 5.99 -15.73 -2.99
C GLU A 85 5.43 -14.73 -1.95
N TYR A 86 6.28 -13.85 -1.46
CA TYR A 86 5.86 -12.83 -0.50
C TYR A 86 4.85 -11.86 -1.11
N PHE A 87 5.06 -11.45 -2.35
CA PHE A 87 4.12 -10.60 -3.09
C PHE A 87 2.75 -11.30 -3.22
N SER A 88 2.74 -12.55 -3.66
CA SER A 88 1.50 -13.29 -3.91
C SER A 88 0.71 -13.50 -2.62
N GLU A 89 1.38 -13.86 -1.55
CA GLU A 89 0.75 -14.03 -0.23
C GLU A 89 0.20 -12.71 0.29
N THR A 90 0.97 -11.64 0.21
CA THR A 90 0.55 -10.30 0.64
C THR A 90 -0.64 -9.82 -0.18
N PHE A 91 -0.58 -10.00 -1.49
CA PHE A 91 -1.66 -9.66 -2.40
C PHE A 91 -2.95 -10.38 -2.01
N LYS A 92 -2.89 -11.69 -1.81
CA LYS A 92 -4.05 -12.49 -1.42
C LYS A 92 -4.61 -12.06 -0.05
N ASN A 93 -3.73 -11.75 0.91
CA ASN A 93 -4.16 -11.31 2.23
C ASN A 93 -4.87 -9.95 2.20
N ILE A 94 -4.41 -9.03 1.36
CA ILE A 94 -4.99 -7.68 1.27
C ILE A 94 -6.21 -7.66 0.35
N ILE A 95 -6.10 -8.29 -0.81
CA ILE A 95 -7.12 -8.22 -1.85
C ILE A 95 -8.17 -9.33 -1.69
N GLY A 96 -7.78 -10.52 -1.25
CA GLY A 96 -8.67 -11.67 -1.09
C GLY A 96 -8.52 -12.74 -2.15
N VAL A 97 -7.91 -12.41 -3.29
CA VAL A 97 -7.61 -13.38 -4.37
C VAL A 97 -6.16 -13.22 -4.77
N ASN A 98 -5.59 -14.26 -5.40
CA ASN A 98 -4.20 -14.22 -5.84
C ASN A 98 -4.01 -13.29 -7.06
N PRO A 99 -2.78 -12.85 -7.33
CA PRO A 99 -2.52 -11.92 -8.45
C PRO A 99 -2.93 -12.46 -9.82
N SER A 100 -2.75 -13.75 -10.06
CA SER A 100 -3.11 -14.38 -11.35
C SER A 100 -4.60 -14.30 -11.61
N THR A 101 -5.42 -14.64 -10.63
CA THR A 101 -6.88 -14.55 -10.70
C THR A 101 -7.33 -13.12 -10.89
N PHE A 102 -6.73 -12.19 -10.13
CA PHE A 102 -7.06 -10.78 -10.24
C PHE A 102 -6.70 -10.23 -11.62
N ARG A 103 -5.57 -10.65 -12.20
CA ARG A 103 -5.17 -10.29 -13.58
C ARG A 103 -6.22 -10.72 -14.60
N LYS A 104 -6.72 -11.96 -14.49
CA LYS A 104 -7.78 -12.46 -15.36
C LYS A 104 -9.04 -11.59 -15.29
N PHE A 105 -9.42 -11.22 -14.07
CA PHE A 105 -10.55 -10.32 -13.84
C PHE A 105 -10.32 -8.95 -14.51
N LEU A 106 -9.15 -8.35 -14.32
CA LEU A 106 -8.84 -7.05 -14.92
C LEU A 106 -8.82 -7.07 -16.44
N LYS A 107 -8.42 -8.20 -17.03
CA LYS A 107 -8.40 -8.40 -18.48
C LYS A 107 -9.74 -8.89 -19.01
N LEU A 108 -10.74 -9.07 -18.15
CA LEU A 108 -12.03 -9.67 -18.50
C LEU A 108 -11.86 -11.02 -19.20
N ASP A 109 -10.95 -11.83 -18.69
CA ASP A 109 -10.62 -13.14 -19.23
C ASP A 109 -11.79 -14.10 -19.02
N ARG A 110 -12.22 -14.75 -20.11
CA ARG A 110 -13.35 -15.69 -20.07
C ARG A 110 -13.06 -16.97 -19.28
N SER A 111 -11.79 -17.22 -18.95
CA SER A 111 -11.42 -18.38 -18.11
C SER A 111 -11.71 -18.15 -16.62
N ILE A 112 -12.00 -16.92 -16.22
CA ILE A 112 -12.38 -16.63 -14.84
C ILE A 112 -13.81 -17.16 -14.56
N THR A 113 -13.99 -17.82 -13.42
CA THR A 113 -15.30 -18.32 -13.01
C THR A 113 -16.15 -17.20 -12.42
N LEU A 114 -17.48 -17.45 -12.30
CA LEU A 114 -18.39 -16.48 -11.68
C LEU A 114 -18.00 -16.21 -10.22
N ASP A 115 -17.62 -17.24 -9.47
CA ASP A 115 -17.22 -17.10 -8.07
C ASP A 115 -15.95 -16.25 -7.96
N GLU A 116 -14.95 -16.51 -8.78
CA GLU A 116 -13.73 -15.71 -8.84
C GLU A 116 -14.04 -14.26 -9.21
N PHE A 117 -14.95 -14.02 -10.15
CA PHE A 117 -15.36 -12.68 -10.53
C PHE A 117 -15.99 -11.93 -9.35
N VAL A 118 -16.88 -12.57 -8.60
CA VAL A 118 -17.52 -11.96 -7.42
C VAL A 118 -16.49 -11.64 -6.35
N GLU A 119 -15.54 -12.53 -6.08
CA GLU A 119 -14.45 -12.29 -5.14
C GLU A 119 -13.59 -11.09 -5.56
N CYS A 120 -13.25 -11.00 -6.84
CA CYS A 120 -12.47 -9.88 -7.37
C CYS A 120 -13.23 -8.55 -7.25
N THR A 121 -14.54 -8.55 -7.48
CA THR A 121 -15.39 -7.37 -7.31
C THR A 121 -15.39 -6.90 -5.85
N ASN A 122 -15.50 -7.83 -4.92
CA ASN A 122 -15.43 -7.53 -3.48
C ASN A 122 -14.06 -7.00 -3.10
N SER A 123 -13.00 -7.55 -3.68
CA SER A 123 -11.62 -7.11 -3.44
C SER A 123 -11.41 -5.67 -3.88
N MET A 124 -11.94 -5.29 -5.03
CA MET A 124 -11.88 -3.91 -5.50
C MET A 124 -12.59 -2.95 -4.53
N SER A 125 -13.74 -3.36 -4.01
CA SER A 125 -14.48 -2.57 -3.02
C SER A 125 -13.68 -2.39 -1.73
N ASN A 126 -13.03 -3.45 -1.26
CA ASN A 126 -12.19 -3.41 -0.06
C ASN A 126 -10.99 -2.47 -0.24
N LEU A 127 -10.36 -2.53 -1.41
CA LEU A 127 -9.24 -1.65 -1.73
C LEU A 127 -9.68 -0.17 -1.76
N ASN A 128 -10.83 0.10 -2.35
CA ASN A 128 -11.39 1.45 -2.39
C ASN A 128 -11.71 1.97 -0.99
N ILE A 129 -12.22 1.14 -0.11
CA ILE A 129 -12.48 1.49 1.30
C ILE A 129 -11.16 1.87 1.98
N PHE A 130 -10.11 1.09 1.78
CA PHE A 130 -8.77 1.37 2.33
C PHE A 130 -8.24 2.73 1.84
N ILE A 131 -8.29 2.97 0.53
CA ILE A 131 -7.81 4.22 -0.07
C ILE A 131 -8.59 5.42 0.47
N ASN A 132 -9.91 5.30 0.57
CA ASN A 132 -10.76 6.37 1.09
C ASN A 132 -10.44 6.68 2.55
N ARG A 133 -10.10 5.66 3.34
CA ARG A 133 -9.72 5.84 4.74
C ARG A 133 -8.43 6.65 4.86
N ILE A 134 -7.43 6.34 4.05
CA ILE A 134 -6.16 7.06 4.03
C ILE A 134 -6.38 8.51 3.57
N ASP A 135 -7.15 8.72 2.51
CA ASP A 135 -7.49 10.06 2.01
C ASP A 135 -8.15 10.91 3.10
N LYS A 136 -9.11 10.32 3.81
CA LYS A 136 -9.82 11.01 4.89
C LYS A 136 -8.86 11.43 6.01
N TYR A 137 -7.94 10.54 6.38
CA TYR A 137 -6.93 10.85 7.39
C TYR A 137 -6.10 12.06 6.95
N ILE A 138 -5.56 12.02 5.73
CA ILE A 138 -4.69 13.07 5.20
C ILE A 138 -5.42 14.41 5.14
N LYS A 139 -6.69 14.41 4.74
CA LYS A 139 -7.50 15.64 4.68
C LYS A 139 -7.72 16.27 6.06
N ASN A 140 -7.69 15.48 7.12
CA ASN A 140 -7.87 15.97 8.48
C ASN A 140 -6.58 16.48 9.11
N VAL A 141 -5.44 16.28 8.47
CA VAL A 141 -4.14 16.74 8.97
C VAL A 141 -3.96 18.21 8.60
N LYS A 142 -3.88 19.08 9.61
CA LYS A 142 -3.63 20.51 9.44
C LYS A 142 -2.15 20.74 9.20
N THR A 143 -1.72 20.66 7.94
CA THR A 143 -0.32 20.82 7.57
C THR A 143 -0.15 21.81 6.42
N ASN A 144 1.09 22.03 6.06
CA ASN A 144 1.50 22.89 4.97
C ASN A 144 1.39 22.19 3.60
N SER A 145 2.06 22.72 2.60
CA SER A 145 2.04 22.24 1.21
C SER A 145 2.40 20.77 1.02
N ASN A 146 3.06 20.12 1.97
CA ASN A 146 3.39 18.70 1.87
C ASN A 146 2.16 17.79 1.89
N TYR A 147 1.10 18.26 2.51
CA TYR A 147 -0.19 17.56 2.56
C TYR A 147 -0.70 17.20 1.16
N LYS A 148 -0.69 18.16 0.23
CA LYS A 148 -1.17 17.95 -1.13
C LYS A 148 -0.35 16.89 -1.88
N LYS A 149 0.97 16.83 -1.64
CA LYS A 149 1.85 15.84 -2.27
C LYS A 149 1.55 14.44 -1.78
N VAL A 150 1.29 14.27 -0.50
CA VAL A 150 0.92 12.97 0.07
C VAL A 150 -0.43 12.52 -0.49
N LEU A 151 -1.39 13.42 -0.58
CA LEU A 151 -2.73 13.13 -1.08
C LEU A 151 -2.73 12.63 -2.53
N THR A 152 -1.86 13.15 -3.39
CA THR A 152 -1.81 12.75 -4.80
C THR A 152 -1.38 11.31 -5.02
N ILE A 153 -0.72 10.69 -4.05
CA ILE A 153 -0.23 9.31 -4.17
C ILE A 153 -1.40 8.32 -4.21
N PHE A 154 -2.52 8.64 -3.55
CA PHE A 154 -3.67 7.75 -3.45
C PHE A 154 -4.73 8.00 -4.53
N LYS A 155 -4.45 8.87 -5.44
CA LYS A 155 -5.30 9.16 -6.60
C LYS A 155 -4.63 8.72 -7.88
#